data_48d81302c1ab16347fabeeb4c15bb835
#
_entry.id   48d81302c1ab16347fabeeb4c15bb835
#
_cell.length_a   1.000
_cell.length_b   1.000
_cell.length_c   1.000
_cell.angle_alpha   90.00
_cell.angle_beta   90.00
_cell.angle_gamma   90.00
#
_symmetry.space_group_name_H-M   'P 1'
#
loop_
_entity.id
_entity.type
_entity.pdbx_description
1 polymer ?
#
loop_
_entity_poly.entity_id
_entity_poly.type
_entity_poly.pdbx_seq_one_letter_code
_entity_poly.pdbx_strand_id
1 'polypeptide(L)'
;MTMPYYASAEQVMRDRSEYARKGISRGRSVAVLTYADGVLFIAENPSSTLHKVSELYDRIGFAAVGRYSEFESLRVAGIRLADVRGYSYNRRDVTGRVIANAYAQTLGAVFTEQMKPYEVELCVAEVGDTAAADQLYRLTFDGSIVDEPEFVVMGGQAETVTGHLREHYAAGMGLAHALQVGVRALSAVSPVTAANGGGHEQLPAEQLEVAVLDRRRPKRAFRRVVGAALTALLTDQPAPAPDTTPAGTGATHAPSAPAPGTPPGLGDPTAVDTAGGNPGPDQQGTDQQ
;
A
#
# COMPACT_ATOMS: atom_id res chain seq x y z
N MET A 1 54.75 -8.43 -14.60
CA MET A 1 53.97 -7.20 -14.37
C MET A 1 52.48 -7.55 -14.44
N THR A 2 51.84 -7.73 -13.30
CA THR A 2 50.37 -7.94 -13.22
C THR A 2 49.72 -6.59 -13.42
N MET A 3 49.03 -6.41 -14.55
CA MET A 3 48.17 -5.23 -14.72
C MET A 3 47.12 -5.19 -13.59
N PRO A 4 46.96 -4.07 -12.88
CA PRO A 4 45.89 -3.94 -11.93
C PRO A 4 44.58 -4.04 -12.73
N TYR A 5 43.76 -5.01 -12.37
CA TYR A 5 42.44 -5.22 -12.96
C TYR A 5 41.53 -4.07 -12.49
N TYR A 6 41.44 -3.01 -13.26
CA TYR A 6 40.47 -1.93 -12.99
C TYR A 6 39.12 -2.38 -13.48
N ALA A 7 38.27 -2.79 -12.54
CA ALA A 7 36.85 -2.97 -12.83
C ALA A 7 36.23 -1.63 -13.28
N SER A 8 35.48 -1.63 -14.36
CA SER A 8 34.78 -0.42 -14.79
C SER A 8 33.72 -0.01 -13.71
N ALA A 9 33.40 1.27 -13.64
CA ALA A 9 32.35 1.75 -12.71
C ALA A 9 31.03 0.99 -12.90
N GLU A 10 30.68 0.65 -14.12
CA GLU A 10 29.52 -0.15 -14.47
C GLU A 10 29.59 -1.57 -13.89
N GLN A 11 30.75 -2.22 -13.98
CA GLN A 11 30.94 -3.54 -13.39
C GLN A 11 30.82 -3.50 -11.87
N VAL A 12 31.39 -2.51 -11.20
CA VAL A 12 31.27 -2.32 -9.75
C VAL A 12 29.80 -2.15 -9.33
N MET A 13 29.02 -1.34 -10.07
CA MET A 13 27.61 -1.13 -9.77
C MET A 13 26.78 -2.40 -10.01
N ARG A 14 27.09 -3.18 -11.03
CA ARG A 14 26.46 -4.48 -11.29
C ARG A 14 26.74 -5.47 -10.17
N ASP A 15 27.99 -5.61 -9.76
CA ASP A 15 28.38 -6.52 -8.69
C ASP A 15 27.71 -6.15 -7.35
N ARG A 16 27.60 -4.85 -7.05
CA ARG A 16 26.88 -4.35 -5.87
C ARG A 16 25.39 -4.71 -5.92
N SER A 17 24.75 -4.52 -7.06
CA SER A 17 23.33 -4.87 -7.25
C SER A 17 23.09 -6.36 -7.10
N GLU A 18 23.93 -7.20 -7.67
CA GLU A 18 23.85 -8.66 -7.53
C GLU A 18 24.05 -9.09 -6.07
N TYR A 19 25.03 -8.49 -5.40
CA TYR A 19 25.27 -8.77 -3.99
C TYR A 19 24.06 -8.45 -3.12
N ALA A 20 23.46 -7.27 -3.27
CA ALA A 20 22.28 -6.86 -2.51
C ALA A 20 21.08 -7.77 -2.81
N ARG A 21 20.80 -8.04 -4.09
CA ARG A 21 19.70 -8.94 -4.51
C ARG A 21 19.87 -10.35 -3.94
N LYS A 22 21.11 -10.89 -3.95
CA LYS A 22 21.40 -12.21 -3.38
C LYS A 22 21.15 -12.26 -1.86
N GLY A 23 21.42 -11.15 -1.15
CA GLY A 23 21.11 -11.03 0.28
C GLY A 23 19.60 -11.01 0.53
N ILE A 24 18.88 -10.19 -0.24
CA ILE A 24 17.42 -10.05 -0.14
C ILE A 24 16.71 -11.37 -0.50
N SER A 25 17.17 -12.07 -1.54
CA SER A 25 16.54 -13.31 -2.03
C SER A 25 16.56 -14.48 -1.04
N ARG A 26 17.40 -14.42 -0.02
CA ARG A 26 17.43 -15.39 1.08
C ARG A 26 16.34 -15.15 2.12
N GLY A 27 15.77 -13.94 2.10
CA GLY A 27 14.71 -13.54 3.03
C GLY A 27 13.36 -14.11 2.62
N ARG A 28 12.56 -14.49 3.63
CA ARG A 28 11.15 -14.85 3.43
C ARG A 28 10.36 -13.64 2.99
N SER A 29 9.37 -13.87 2.11
CA SER A 29 8.61 -12.80 1.48
C SER A 29 7.69 -12.05 2.45
N VAL A 30 7.42 -10.80 2.10
CA VAL A 30 6.46 -9.92 2.75
C VAL A 30 5.53 -9.37 1.69
N ALA A 31 4.23 -9.37 1.96
CA ALA A 31 3.22 -8.73 1.15
C ALA A 31 2.56 -7.59 1.93
N VAL A 32 2.39 -6.45 1.29
CA VAL A 32 1.65 -5.29 1.81
C VAL A 32 0.57 -4.97 0.79
N LEU A 33 -0.69 -4.92 1.19
CA LEU A 33 -1.79 -4.71 0.26
C LEU A 33 -2.87 -3.81 0.86
N THR A 34 -3.56 -3.05 0.01
CA THR A 34 -4.70 -2.25 0.42
C THR A 34 -5.94 -3.13 0.58
N TYR A 35 -6.80 -2.78 1.51
CA TYR A 35 -8.11 -3.38 1.71
C TYR A 35 -9.15 -2.28 2.00
N ALA A 36 -10.43 -2.62 2.11
CA ALA A 36 -11.53 -1.64 2.25
C ALA A 36 -11.27 -0.54 3.31
N ASP A 37 -10.74 -0.94 4.48
CA ASP A 37 -10.55 -0.05 5.62
C ASP A 37 -9.09 0.35 5.89
N GLY A 38 -8.17 0.13 4.94
CA GLY A 38 -6.78 0.54 5.11
C GLY A 38 -5.73 -0.33 4.44
N VAL A 39 -4.59 -0.55 5.11
CA VAL A 39 -3.45 -1.31 4.59
C VAL A 39 -3.16 -2.52 5.48
N LEU A 40 -2.98 -3.66 4.85
CA LEU A 40 -2.67 -4.95 5.48
C LEU A 40 -1.21 -5.34 5.18
N PHE A 41 -0.50 -5.73 6.21
CA PHE A 41 0.86 -6.26 6.14
C PHE A 41 0.84 -7.73 6.52
N ILE A 42 1.45 -8.57 5.70
CA ILE A 42 1.58 -10.00 5.92
C ILE A 42 3.02 -10.41 5.66
N ALA A 43 3.66 -11.03 6.63
CA ALA A 43 5.01 -11.55 6.48
C ALA A 43 5.06 -13.01 6.94
N GLU A 44 5.76 -13.84 6.20
CA GLU A 44 6.21 -15.11 6.74
C GLU A 44 7.35 -14.84 7.74
N ASN A 45 7.09 -15.05 9.02
CA ASN A 45 8.04 -14.77 10.10
C ASN A 45 7.88 -15.76 11.26
N PRO A 46 8.75 -16.75 11.40
CA PRO A 46 8.73 -17.68 12.53
C PRO A 46 9.29 -17.06 13.82
N SER A 47 9.89 -15.87 13.77
CA SER A 47 10.45 -15.20 14.93
C SER A 47 9.36 -14.43 15.69
N SER A 48 9.28 -14.65 16.98
CA SER A 48 8.40 -13.90 17.89
C SER A 48 8.95 -12.54 18.33
N THR A 49 10.26 -12.30 18.11
CA THR A 49 10.96 -11.12 18.60
C THR A 49 11.51 -10.20 17.51
N LEU A 50 11.94 -10.78 16.39
CA LEU A 50 12.52 -10.04 15.27
C LEU A 50 11.42 -9.72 14.25
N HIS A 51 10.82 -8.56 14.38
CA HIS A 51 9.69 -8.15 13.53
C HIS A 51 10.13 -7.59 12.20
N LYS A 52 9.45 -7.99 11.13
CA LYS A 52 9.59 -7.43 9.78
C LYS A 52 8.65 -6.27 9.53
N VAL A 53 7.57 -6.18 10.29
CA VAL A 53 6.52 -5.16 10.16
C VAL A 53 6.47 -4.31 11.42
N SER A 54 6.38 -2.99 11.26
CA SER A 54 6.38 -2.05 12.38
C SER A 54 5.57 -0.79 12.08
N GLU A 55 5.18 -0.09 13.13
CA GLU A 55 4.69 1.27 13.06
C GLU A 55 5.88 2.24 12.96
N LEU A 56 5.75 3.26 12.13
CA LEU A 56 6.68 4.40 12.11
C LEU A 56 6.05 5.63 12.75
N TYR A 57 4.79 5.89 12.45
CA TYR A 57 4.05 7.03 12.99
C TYR A 57 2.55 6.78 12.98
N ASP A 58 1.74 7.74 13.42
CA ASP A 58 0.30 7.60 13.64
C ASP A 58 -0.45 6.82 12.55
N ARG A 59 -0.17 7.12 11.28
CA ARG A 59 -0.83 6.53 10.11
C ARG A 59 0.15 5.86 9.14
N ILE A 60 1.40 5.67 9.56
CA ILE A 60 2.48 5.19 8.71
C ILE A 60 3.03 3.89 9.27
N GLY A 61 3.05 2.86 8.42
CA GLY A 61 3.63 1.56 8.69
C GLY A 61 4.88 1.31 7.84
N PHE A 62 5.62 0.32 8.26
CA PHE A 62 6.88 -0.09 7.67
C PHE A 62 6.90 -1.60 7.55
N ALA A 63 7.35 -2.08 6.40
CA ALA A 63 7.70 -3.48 6.21
C ALA A 63 9.07 -3.58 5.56
N ALA A 64 9.81 -4.62 5.90
CA ALA A 64 11.15 -4.82 5.37
C ALA A 64 11.50 -6.29 5.16
N VAL A 65 12.37 -6.52 4.19
CA VAL A 65 13.02 -7.81 3.96
C VAL A 65 14.53 -7.62 3.81
N GLY A 66 15.28 -8.70 4.01
CA GLY A 66 16.74 -8.69 3.92
C GLY A 66 17.42 -8.75 5.29
N ARG A 67 18.55 -8.07 5.45
CA ARG A 67 19.36 -8.13 6.66
C ARG A 67 18.73 -7.33 7.81
N TYR A 68 18.36 -8.04 8.89
CA TYR A 68 17.65 -7.47 10.05
C TYR A 68 18.32 -6.21 10.61
N SER A 69 19.64 -6.26 10.91
CA SER A 69 20.35 -5.13 11.52
C SER A 69 20.33 -3.87 10.67
N GLU A 70 20.30 -4.00 9.34
CA GLU A 70 20.27 -2.88 8.41
C GLU A 70 18.88 -2.24 8.36
N PHE A 71 17.84 -3.04 8.17
CA PHE A 71 16.49 -2.45 8.13
C PHE A 71 16.00 -1.99 9.51
N GLU A 72 16.46 -2.61 10.60
CA GLU A 72 16.15 -2.13 11.96
C GLU A 72 16.78 -0.76 12.23
N SER A 73 18.01 -0.52 11.76
CA SER A 73 18.63 0.80 11.83
C SER A 73 17.83 1.85 11.03
N LEU A 74 17.35 1.48 9.84
CA LEU A 74 16.49 2.36 9.02
C LEU A 74 15.15 2.61 9.72
N ARG A 75 14.51 1.59 10.28
CA ARG A 75 13.26 1.74 11.05
C ARG A 75 13.42 2.75 12.19
N VAL A 76 14.46 2.62 12.98
CA VAL A 76 14.74 3.54 14.09
C VAL A 76 15.00 4.96 13.58
N ALA A 77 15.74 5.11 12.49
CA ALA A 77 15.98 6.41 11.85
C ALA A 77 14.68 7.07 11.36
N GLY A 78 13.79 6.27 10.75
CA GLY A 78 12.48 6.75 10.29
C GLY A 78 11.58 7.22 11.43
N ILE A 79 11.52 6.48 12.53
CA ILE A 79 10.77 6.89 13.74
C ILE A 79 11.32 8.21 14.27
N ARG A 80 12.65 8.36 14.40
CA ARG A 80 13.27 9.60 14.85
C ARG A 80 12.95 10.78 13.94
N LEU A 81 13.03 10.59 12.63
CA LEU A 81 12.67 11.62 11.65
C LEU A 81 11.20 12.05 11.81
N ALA A 82 10.30 11.08 11.93
CA ALA A 82 8.88 11.32 12.12
C ALA A 82 8.59 12.10 13.42
N ASP A 83 9.20 11.69 14.54
CA ASP A 83 9.03 12.33 15.84
C ASP A 83 9.57 13.77 15.84
N VAL A 84 10.79 13.99 15.32
CA VAL A 84 11.39 15.33 15.24
C VAL A 84 10.54 16.24 14.37
N ARG A 85 10.10 15.77 13.19
CA ARG A 85 9.28 16.56 12.28
C ARG A 85 7.91 16.86 12.87
N GLY A 86 7.24 15.87 13.46
CA GLY A 86 5.93 16.02 14.07
C GLY A 86 5.93 16.92 15.30
N TYR A 87 7.03 16.95 16.06
CA TYR A 87 7.24 17.84 17.19
C TYR A 87 7.57 19.28 16.76
N SER A 88 8.48 19.43 15.78
CA SER A 88 8.99 20.76 15.36
C SER A 88 7.97 21.55 14.53
N TYR A 89 7.06 20.88 13.83
CA TYR A 89 6.06 21.50 12.96
C TYR A 89 4.65 21.05 13.36
N ASN A 90 4.10 20.09 12.63
CA ASN A 90 2.78 19.51 12.93
C ASN A 90 2.81 18.00 12.68
N ARG A 91 2.08 17.23 13.49
CA ARG A 91 1.95 15.79 13.31
C ARG A 91 1.41 15.40 11.92
N ARG A 92 0.58 16.24 11.30
CA ARG A 92 0.04 16.05 9.96
C ARG A 92 1.05 16.26 8.84
N ASP A 93 2.19 16.92 9.13
CA ASP A 93 3.25 17.15 8.15
C ASP A 93 4.19 15.94 8.01
N VAL A 94 4.00 14.92 8.85
CA VAL A 94 4.69 13.64 8.76
C VAL A 94 3.91 12.75 7.81
N THR A 95 4.41 12.61 6.58
CA THR A 95 3.80 11.79 5.54
C THR A 95 4.70 10.61 5.16
N GLY A 96 4.11 9.53 4.66
CA GLY A 96 4.86 8.36 4.15
C GLY A 96 5.85 8.75 3.07
N ARG A 97 5.48 9.68 2.20
CA ARG A 97 6.37 10.22 1.15
C ARG A 97 7.63 10.90 1.70
N VAL A 98 7.50 11.67 2.77
CA VAL A 98 8.67 12.32 3.40
C VAL A 98 9.64 11.29 3.96
N ILE A 99 9.12 10.26 4.62
CA ILE A 99 9.93 9.17 5.18
C ILE A 99 10.55 8.34 4.05
N ALA A 100 9.78 7.98 3.03
CA ALA A 100 10.26 7.24 1.87
C ALA A 100 11.40 7.97 1.16
N ASN A 101 11.28 9.29 0.94
CA ASN A 101 12.34 10.10 0.35
C ASN A 101 13.62 10.11 1.20
N ALA A 102 13.51 10.21 2.52
CA ALA A 102 14.67 10.15 3.41
C ALA A 102 15.36 8.79 3.36
N TYR A 103 14.61 7.70 3.31
CA TYR A 103 15.17 6.36 3.12
C TYR A 103 15.85 6.20 1.76
N ALA A 104 15.22 6.70 0.69
CA ALA A 104 15.81 6.63 -0.64
C ALA A 104 17.15 7.36 -0.72
N GLN A 105 17.24 8.55 -0.13
CA GLN A 105 18.50 9.28 -0.05
C GLN A 105 19.56 8.50 0.73
N THR A 106 19.20 7.92 1.87
CA THR A 106 20.12 7.11 2.68
C THR A 106 20.59 5.87 1.93
N LEU A 107 19.64 5.12 1.32
CA LEU A 107 19.97 3.91 0.55
C LEU A 107 20.83 4.24 -0.68
N GLY A 108 20.50 5.30 -1.41
CA GLY A 108 21.27 5.75 -2.55
C GLY A 108 22.70 6.16 -2.19
N ALA A 109 22.88 6.91 -1.09
CA ALA A 109 24.19 7.29 -0.58
C ALA A 109 25.01 6.05 -0.16
N VAL A 110 24.41 5.11 0.58
CA VAL A 110 25.06 3.86 0.96
C VAL A 110 25.44 3.03 -0.27
N PHE A 111 24.55 2.94 -1.26
CA PHE A 111 24.78 2.19 -2.49
C PHE A 111 25.93 2.76 -3.33
N THR A 112 26.09 4.08 -3.39
CA THR A 112 27.13 4.73 -4.20
C THR A 112 28.45 4.92 -3.47
N GLU A 113 28.42 5.23 -2.18
CA GLU A 113 29.60 5.69 -1.43
C GLU A 113 30.24 4.60 -0.59
N GLN A 114 29.47 3.63 -0.07
CA GLN A 114 30.00 2.60 0.81
C GLN A 114 30.50 1.39 0.02
N MET A 115 31.48 0.68 0.58
CA MET A 115 32.02 -0.55 -0.04
C MET A 115 30.96 -1.65 -0.13
N LYS A 116 30.08 -1.77 0.87
CA LYS A 116 29.01 -2.76 0.94
C LYS A 116 27.65 -2.07 0.84
N PRO A 117 26.83 -2.38 -0.16
CA PRO A 117 25.43 -1.92 -0.20
C PRO A 117 24.60 -2.57 0.91
N TYR A 118 23.50 -1.94 1.29
CA TYR A 118 22.51 -2.59 2.15
C TYR A 118 21.79 -3.71 1.41
N GLU A 119 21.58 -4.80 2.10
CA GLU A 119 20.85 -5.97 1.62
C GLU A 119 19.40 -5.88 2.12
N VAL A 120 18.69 -4.84 1.70
CA VAL A 120 17.33 -4.55 2.17
C VAL A 120 16.40 -4.11 1.04
N GLU A 121 15.13 -4.40 1.21
CA GLU A 121 14.02 -3.85 0.46
C GLU A 121 12.94 -3.44 1.46
N LEU A 122 12.36 -2.26 1.28
CA LEU A 122 11.46 -1.63 2.24
C LEU A 122 10.13 -1.29 1.58
N CYS A 123 9.08 -1.32 2.39
CA CYS A 123 7.81 -0.69 2.07
C CYS A 123 7.45 0.31 3.17
N VAL A 124 7.15 1.53 2.78
CA VAL A 124 6.51 2.54 3.62
C VAL A 124 5.08 2.69 3.16
N ALA A 125 4.13 2.41 4.04
CA ALA A 125 2.72 2.53 3.74
C ALA A 125 2.08 3.61 4.60
N GLU A 126 1.23 4.43 4.00
CA GLU A 126 0.43 5.44 4.69
C GLU A 126 -1.04 5.19 4.43
N VAL A 127 -1.85 5.12 5.50
CA VAL A 127 -3.30 5.05 5.37
C VAL A 127 -3.91 6.44 5.33
N GLY A 128 -4.61 6.75 4.25
CA GLY A 128 -5.32 8.00 4.04
C GLY A 128 -6.67 8.06 4.74
N ASP A 129 -7.36 9.18 4.62
CA ASP A 129 -8.73 9.34 5.12
C ASP A 129 -9.76 8.62 4.22
N THR A 130 -9.38 8.37 2.98
CA THR A 130 -10.14 7.58 1.99
C THR A 130 -9.25 6.51 1.39
N ALA A 131 -9.82 5.45 0.82
CA ALA A 131 -9.06 4.40 0.16
C ALA A 131 -8.19 4.92 -1.00
N ALA A 132 -8.67 5.91 -1.73
CA ALA A 132 -7.92 6.54 -2.83
C ALA A 132 -6.72 7.37 -2.34
N ALA A 133 -6.64 7.68 -1.05
CA ALA A 133 -5.53 8.41 -0.45
C ALA A 133 -4.51 7.50 0.25
N ASP A 134 -4.70 6.19 0.21
CA ASP A 134 -3.71 5.23 0.69
C ASP A 134 -2.48 5.25 -0.22
N GLN A 135 -1.29 5.15 0.36
CA GLN A 135 -0.04 5.21 -0.38
C GLN A 135 0.89 4.07 0.05
N LEU A 136 1.45 3.38 -0.93
CA LEU A 136 2.43 2.33 -0.74
C LEU A 136 3.70 2.68 -1.52
N TYR A 137 4.78 2.96 -0.81
CA TYR A 137 6.09 3.25 -1.40
C TYR A 137 7.00 2.03 -1.23
N ARG A 138 7.38 1.42 -2.35
CA ARG A 138 8.41 0.39 -2.40
C ARG A 138 9.77 1.04 -2.62
N LEU A 139 10.75 0.69 -1.80
CA LEU A 139 12.12 1.18 -1.89
C LEU A 139 13.09 0.02 -2.05
N THR A 140 14.01 0.15 -2.98
CA THR A 140 15.06 -0.84 -3.23
C THR A 140 16.41 -0.38 -2.69
N PHE A 141 17.35 -1.31 -2.56
CA PHE A 141 18.67 -1.10 -1.99
C PHE A 141 19.50 0.01 -2.64
N ASP A 142 19.17 0.38 -3.87
CA ASP A 142 19.84 1.44 -4.65
C ASP A 142 19.24 2.85 -4.43
N GLY A 143 18.21 2.94 -3.59
CA GLY A 143 17.49 4.17 -3.32
C GLY A 143 16.36 4.49 -4.30
N SER A 144 16.02 3.59 -5.21
CA SER A 144 14.85 3.75 -6.08
C SER A 144 13.56 3.67 -5.28
N ILE A 145 12.60 4.54 -5.61
CA ILE A 145 11.25 4.55 -5.04
C ILE A 145 10.25 4.26 -6.16
N VAL A 146 9.30 3.38 -5.88
CA VAL A 146 8.14 3.11 -6.73
C VAL A 146 6.88 3.29 -5.90
N ASP A 147 5.90 4.01 -6.44
CA ASP A 147 4.56 4.14 -5.89
C ASP A 147 3.69 3.02 -6.45
N GLU A 148 3.18 2.16 -5.57
CA GLU A 148 2.40 0.98 -5.94
C GLU A 148 0.95 1.18 -5.47
N PRO A 149 -0.04 1.16 -6.38
CA PRO A 149 -1.40 1.55 -6.03
C PRO A 149 -2.17 0.51 -5.21
N GLU A 150 -1.85 -0.77 -5.36
CA GLU A 150 -2.67 -1.86 -4.84
C GLU A 150 -1.94 -2.71 -3.81
N PHE A 151 -0.75 -3.18 -4.17
CA PHE A 151 0.05 -4.02 -3.30
C PHE A 151 1.55 -3.97 -3.62
N VAL A 152 2.36 -4.25 -2.62
CA VAL A 152 3.81 -4.42 -2.71
C VAL A 152 4.17 -5.82 -2.24
N VAL A 153 5.01 -6.50 -3.01
CA VAL A 153 5.61 -7.77 -2.58
C VAL A 153 7.12 -7.61 -2.60
N MET A 154 7.77 -8.09 -1.54
CA MET A 154 9.21 -8.01 -1.36
C MET A 154 9.79 -9.36 -0.93
N GLY A 155 11.06 -9.62 -1.26
CA GLY A 155 11.79 -10.82 -0.86
C GLY A 155 12.12 -11.76 -2.02
N GLY A 156 12.59 -12.95 -1.69
CA GLY A 156 13.20 -13.85 -2.66
C GLY A 156 12.29 -14.40 -3.75
N GLN A 157 11.00 -14.50 -3.48
CA GLN A 157 9.99 -15.06 -4.39
C GLN A 157 8.92 -14.02 -4.77
N ALA A 158 9.30 -12.73 -4.74
CA ALA A 158 8.37 -11.64 -4.95
C ALA A 158 7.60 -11.72 -6.29
N GLU A 159 8.24 -12.16 -7.38
CA GLU A 159 7.59 -12.27 -8.69
C GLU A 159 6.46 -13.30 -8.69
N THR A 160 6.69 -14.49 -8.11
CA THR A 160 5.69 -15.55 -8.03
C THR A 160 4.51 -15.12 -7.15
N VAL A 161 4.79 -14.54 -5.97
CA VAL A 161 3.75 -14.03 -5.06
C VAL A 161 2.95 -12.91 -5.74
N THR A 162 3.62 -12.00 -6.47
CA THR A 162 2.98 -10.96 -7.26
C THR A 162 2.04 -11.53 -8.32
N GLY A 163 2.45 -12.60 -9.02
CA GLY A 163 1.60 -13.32 -9.97
C GLY A 163 0.31 -13.81 -9.32
N HIS A 164 0.40 -14.51 -8.19
CA HIS A 164 -0.76 -14.98 -7.44
C HIS A 164 -1.66 -13.83 -6.94
N LEU A 165 -1.07 -12.73 -6.46
CA LEU A 165 -1.87 -11.59 -6.03
C LEU A 165 -2.62 -10.94 -7.20
N ARG A 166 -2.00 -10.76 -8.36
CA ARG A 166 -2.66 -10.19 -9.55
C ARG A 166 -3.88 -10.98 -10.02
N GLU A 167 -3.87 -12.30 -9.81
CA GLU A 167 -4.99 -13.17 -10.19
C GLU A 167 -6.15 -13.12 -9.21
N HIS A 168 -5.89 -12.83 -7.93
CA HIS A 168 -6.89 -13.00 -6.87
C HIS A 168 -7.18 -11.71 -6.09
N TYR A 169 -6.37 -10.68 -6.22
CA TYR A 169 -6.61 -9.40 -5.57
C TYR A 169 -7.73 -8.63 -6.28
N ALA A 170 -8.59 -8.03 -5.50
CA ALA A 170 -9.58 -7.06 -5.97
C ALA A 170 -9.63 -5.85 -5.03
N ALA A 171 -9.66 -4.64 -5.59
CA ALA A 171 -9.75 -3.42 -4.80
C ALA A 171 -11.01 -3.42 -3.91
N GLY A 172 -10.86 -2.95 -2.67
CA GLY A 172 -11.98 -2.87 -1.74
C GLY A 172 -12.36 -4.18 -1.04
N MET A 173 -11.55 -5.23 -1.14
CA MET A 173 -11.74 -6.47 -0.37
C MET A 173 -11.81 -6.18 1.14
N GLY A 174 -12.67 -6.92 1.86
CA GLY A 174 -12.67 -6.92 3.32
C GLY A 174 -11.40 -7.54 3.91
N LEU A 175 -11.09 -7.22 5.16
CA LEU A 175 -9.83 -7.63 5.82
C LEU A 175 -9.61 -9.16 5.79
N ALA A 176 -10.65 -9.96 6.10
CA ALA A 176 -10.53 -11.42 6.12
C ALA A 176 -10.16 -11.97 4.74
N HIS A 177 -10.84 -11.49 3.69
CA HIS A 177 -10.58 -11.92 2.31
C HIS A 177 -9.18 -11.48 1.84
N ALA A 178 -8.80 -10.23 2.09
CA ALA A 178 -7.47 -9.71 1.76
C ALA A 178 -6.37 -10.52 2.45
N LEU A 179 -6.56 -10.87 3.73
CA LEU A 179 -5.64 -11.72 4.48
C LEU A 179 -5.51 -13.11 3.86
N GLN A 180 -6.62 -13.75 3.54
CA GLN A 180 -6.63 -15.11 2.95
C GLN A 180 -5.95 -15.13 1.58
N VAL A 181 -6.22 -14.13 0.73
CA VAL A 181 -5.57 -13.98 -0.58
C VAL A 181 -4.05 -13.80 -0.40
N GLY A 182 -3.62 -12.91 0.50
CA GLY A 182 -2.21 -12.68 0.76
C GLY A 182 -1.50 -13.90 1.37
N VAL A 183 -2.12 -14.57 2.33
CA VAL A 183 -1.55 -15.79 2.94
C VAL A 183 -1.46 -16.92 1.91
N ARG A 184 -2.46 -17.10 1.06
CA ARG A 184 -2.42 -18.09 -0.02
C ARG A 184 -1.26 -17.82 -0.98
N ALA A 185 -1.09 -16.56 -1.38
CA ALA A 185 0.01 -16.15 -2.26
C ALA A 185 1.40 -16.43 -1.63
N LEU A 186 1.57 -16.12 -0.33
CA LEU A 186 2.81 -16.44 0.38
C LEU A 186 3.02 -17.93 0.58
N SER A 187 1.95 -18.69 0.85
CA SER A 187 2.02 -20.13 1.03
C SER A 187 2.48 -20.87 -0.22
N ALA A 188 2.13 -20.39 -1.40
CA ALA A 188 2.51 -20.98 -2.68
C ALA A 188 4.03 -21.03 -2.91
N VAL A 189 4.80 -20.21 -2.22
CA VAL A 189 6.26 -20.09 -2.38
C VAL A 189 7.04 -20.41 -1.11
N SER A 190 6.35 -20.71 -0.01
CA SER A 190 7.01 -20.99 1.26
C SER A 190 7.69 -22.35 1.25
N PRO A 191 8.96 -22.43 1.73
CA PRO A 191 9.64 -23.72 1.89
C PRO A 191 8.96 -24.63 2.93
N VAL A 192 8.16 -24.07 3.83
CA VAL A 192 7.42 -24.82 4.84
C VAL A 192 6.30 -25.63 4.20
N THR A 193 5.52 -25.02 3.33
CA THR A 193 4.45 -25.69 2.59
C THR A 193 4.99 -26.68 1.56
N ALA A 194 6.13 -26.36 0.94
CA ALA A 194 6.82 -27.26 0.02
C ALA A 194 7.32 -28.54 0.71
N ALA A 195 7.80 -28.45 1.95
CA ALA A 195 8.29 -29.61 2.73
C ALA A 195 7.17 -30.55 3.16
N ASN A 196 5.92 -30.06 3.30
CA ASN A 196 4.76 -30.85 3.74
C ASN A 196 3.99 -31.52 2.60
N GLY A 197 4.55 -31.60 1.40
CA GLY A 197 3.95 -32.35 0.28
C GLY A 197 3.28 -31.51 -0.82
N GLY A 198 3.46 -30.21 -0.78
CA GLY A 198 3.21 -29.35 -1.96
C GLY A 198 1.75 -29.15 -2.38
N GLY A 199 0.78 -29.51 -1.58
CA GLY A 199 -0.63 -29.36 -1.92
C GLY A 199 -1.35 -28.43 -0.96
N HIS A 200 -1.76 -27.24 -1.42
CA HIS A 200 -2.76 -26.34 -0.81
C HIS A 200 -2.66 -26.05 0.72
N GLU A 201 -1.56 -26.43 1.37
CA GLU A 201 -1.40 -26.17 2.80
C GLU A 201 -1.08 -24.68 3.00
N GLN A 202 -1.91 -24.01 3.81
CA GLN A 202 -1.68 -22.63 4.19
C GLN A 202 -0.60 -22.54 5.26
N LEU A 203 0.16 -21.44 5.25
CA LEU A 203 1.09 -21.12 6.33
C LEU A 203 0.33 -21.09 7.68
N PRO A 204 0.82 -21.79 8.71
CA PRO A 204 0.20 -21.76 10.02
C PRO A 204 0.29 -20.37 10.65
N ALA A 205 -0.72 -20.01 11.47
CA ALA A 205 -0.83 -18.69 12.07
C ALA A 205 0.42 -18.29 12.88
N GLU A 206 1.11 -19.25 13.49
CA GLU A 206 2.32 -19.06 14.29
C GLU A 206 3.53 -18.61 13.45
N GLN A 207 3.49 -18.83 12.15
CA GLN A 207 4.54 -18.42 11.22
C GLN A 207 4.19 -17.13 10.46
N LEU A 208 3.06 -16.54 10.78
CA LEU A 208 2.60 -15.30 10.19
C LEU A 208 2.79 -14.13 11.14
N GLU A 209 3.41 -13.07 10.63
CA GLU A 209 3.38 -11.75 11.24
C GLU A 209 2.38 -10.90 10.47
N VAL A 210 1.27 -10.54 11.10
CA VAL A 210 0.18 -9.77 10.48
C VAL A 210 -0.04 -8.47 11.25
N ALA A 211 -0.13 -7.37 10.52
CA ALA A 211 -0.51 -6.07 11.06
C ALA A 211 -1.37 -5.30 10.05
N VAL A 212 -2.10 -4.31 10.55
CA VAL A 212 -2.91 -3.43 9.72
C VAL A 212 -2.71 -1.97 10.12
N LEU A 213 -2.85 -1.07 9.16
CA LEU A 213 -3.21 0.33 9.36
C LEU A 213 -4.71 0.45 9.15
N ASP A 214 -5.46 0.62 10.23
CA ASP A 214 -6.93 0.71 10.20
C ASP A 214 -7.36 2.17 10.13
N ARG A 215 -7.95 2.57 9.00
CA ARG A 215 -8.41 3.94 8.71
C ARG A 215 -9.45 4.44 9.70
N ARG A 216 -10.26 3.55 10.25
CA ARG A 216 -11.33 3.87 11.19
C ARG A 216 -10.81 4.31 12.56
N ARG A 217 -9.54 4.07 12.86
CA ARG A 217 -8.92 4.51 14.11
C ARG A 217 -8.49 5.97 14.00
N PRO A 218 -8.94 6.83 14.92
CA PRO A 218 -8.80 8.29 14.78
C PRO A 218 -7.37 8.82 14.97
N LYS A 219 -6.49 8.05 15.59
CA LYS A 219 -5.10 8.43 15.86
C LYS A 219 -4.15 7.35 15.37
N ARG A 220 -3.69 6.50 16.27
CA ARG A 220 -2.78 5.40 15.97
C ARG A 220 -3.48 4.32 15.14
N ALA A 221 -3.25 4.33 13.82
CA ALA A 221 -3.89 3.40 12.89
C ALA A 221 -3.33 1.97 12.99
N PHE A 222 -2.04 1.85 13.35
CA PHE A 222 -1.34 0.58 13.39
C PHE A 222 -1.86 -0.33 14.51
N ARG A 223 -2.09 -1.61 14.16
CA ARG A 223 -2.31 -2.69 15.13
C ARG A 223 -1.81 -4.02 14.58
N ARG A 224 -1.26 -4.86 15.45
CA ARG A 224 -0.94 -6.24 15.15
C ARG A 224 -2.17 -7.11 15.26
N VAL A 225 -2.28 -8.11 14.39
CA VAL A 225 -3.33 -9.13 14.43
C VAL A 225 -2.68 -10.44 14.83
N VAL A 226 -2.99 -10.93 16.03
CA VAL A 226 -2.35 -12.10 16.62
C VAL A 226 -3.35 -13.01 17.30
N GLY A 227 -2.96 -14.27 17.57
CA GLY A 227 -3.74 -15.24 18.32
C GLY A 227 -5.13 -15.51 17.76
N ALA A 228 -6.13 -15.59 18.63
CA ALA A 228 -7.51 -15.91 18.23
C ALA A 228 -8.08 -14.99 17.14
N ALA A 229 -7.70 -13.69 17.15
CA ALA A 229 -8.16 -12.75 16.12
C ALA A 229 -7.59 -13.09 14.74
N LEU A 230 -6.33 -13.51 14.65
CA LEU A 230 -5.73 -13.97 13.41
C LEU A 230 -6.38 -15.26 12.92
N THR A 231 -6.56 -16.23 13.82
CA THR A 231 -7.18 -17.52 13.47
C THR A 231 -8.62 -17.32 12.97
N ALA A 232 -9.40 -16.44 13.61
CA ALA A 232 -10.75 -16.14 13.17
C ALA A 232 -10.78 -15.57 11.75
N LEU A 233 -9.90 -14.63 11.42
CA LEU A 233 -9.81 -14.04 10.07
C LEU A 233 -9.34 -15.05 8.99
N LEU A 234 -8.53 -16.03 9.36
CA LEU A 234 -8.10 -17.08 8.44
C LEU A 234 -9.19 -18.10 8.15
N THR A 235 -10.10 -18.34 9.12
CA THR A 235 -11.19 -19.30 9.00
C THR A 235 -12.52 -18.70 8.50
N ASP A 236 -12.63 -17.35 8.53
CA ASP A 236 -13.82 -16.64 8.04
C ASP A 236 -13.92 -16.86 6.51
N GLN A 237 -14.94 -17.63 6.08
CA GLN A 237 -15.15 -17.88 4.65
C GLN A 237 -15.59 -16.58 3.98
N PRO A 238 -14.93 -16.12 2.91
CA PRO A 238 -15.42 -14.98 2.16
C PRO A 238 -16.82 -15.30 1.63
N ALA A 239 -17.75 -14.38 1.83
CA ALA A 239 -19.05 -14.48 1.17
C ALA A 239 -18.81 -14.69 -0.35
N PRO A 240 -19.51 -15.63 -1.00
CA PRO A 240 -19.36 -15.84 -2.44
C PRO A 240 -19.60 -14.50 -3.14
N ALA A 241 -18.73 -14.19 -4.12
CA ALA A 241 -18.92 -13.00 -4.94
C ALA A 241 -20.34 -13.02 -5.51
N PRO A 242 -21.04 -11.87 -5.55
CA PRO A 242 -22.36 -11.84 -6.16
C PRO A 242 -22.23 -12.35 -7.60
N ASP A 243 -22.96 -13.44 -7.89
CA ASP A 243 -23.05 -14.00 -9.24
C ASP A 243 -23.52 -12.91 -10.19
N THR A 244 -22.60 -12.37 -10.97
CA THR A 244 -22.91 -11.60 -12.16
C THR A 244 -23.28 -12.58 -13.26
N THR A 245 -24.40 -13.27 -13.08
CA THR A 245 -25.06 -13.95 -14.18
C THR A 245 -25.69 -12.85 -15.03
N PRO A 246 -25.31 -12.66 -16.28
CA PRO A 246 -26.03 -11.76 -17.16
C PRO A 246 -27.46 -12.28 -17.31
N ALA A 247 -28.45 -11.48 -16.89
CA ALA A 247 -29.86 -11.79 -17.07
C ALA A 247 -30.10 -12.12 -18.53
N GLY A 248 -30.43 -13.38 -18.78
CA GLY A 248 -30.81 -13.89 -20.09
C GLY A 248 -31.96 -13.06 -20.68
N THR A 249 -31.75 -12.63 -21.89
CA THR A 249 -32.76 -12.14 -22.82
C THR A 249 -33.90 -13.13 -22.95
N GLY A 250 -34.98 -12.88 -22.21
CA GLY A 250 -36.26 -13.51 -22.42
C GLY A 250 -37.18 -12.54 -23.17
N ALA A 251 -37.22 -12.70 -24.47
CA ALA A 251 -38.27 -12.11 -25.31
C ALA A 251 -39.60 -12.76 -24.95
N THR A 252 -40.66 -12.00 -24.71
CA THR A 252 -41.99 -12.30 -25.21
C THR A 252 -43.03 -11.20 -24.90
N HIS A 253 -43.61 -10.76 -25.94
CA HIS A 253 -45.00 -10.35 -26.14
C HIS A 253 -45.49 -9.00 -25.61
N ALA A 254 -45.67 -8.09 -26.59
CA ALA A 254 -46.58 -6.96 -26.51
C ALA A 254 -48.05 -7.41 -26.57
N PRO A 255 -48.98 -6.63 -26.01
CA PRO A 255 -50.11 -6.21 -26.85
C PRO A 255 -50.37 -4.69 -26.80
N SER A 256 -50.60 -4.20 -28.02
CA SER A 256 -51.49 -3.14 -28.50
C SER A 256 -51.89 -1.96 -27.64
N ALA A 257 -51.61 -0.80 -28.19
CA ALA A 257 -52.18 0.51 -27.88
C ALA A 257 -53.71 0.61 -28.11
N PRO A 258 -54.36 1.67 -27.58
CA PRO A 258 -54.90 2.67 -28.45
C PRO A 258 -54.55 4.13 -28.06
N ALA A 259 -54.42 4.93 -29.13
CA ALA A 259 -54.32 6.38 -29.14
C ALA A 259 -55.72 6.99 -29.27
N PRO A 260 -55.90 8.33 -29.50
CA PRO A 260 -55.41 9.51 -28.77
C PRO A 260 -56.56 10.47 -28.38
N GLY A 261 -56.28 11.44 -27.57
CA GLY A 261 -57.20 12.55 -27.31
C GLY A 261 -56.45 13.85 -27.17
N THR A 262 -56.70 14.78 -28.08
CA THR A 262 -56.17 16.12 -28.20
C THR A 262 -57.05 17.16 -27.49
N PRO A 263 -56.60 18.43 -27.36
CA PRO A 263 -56.70 19.30 -26.17
C PRO A 263 -57.84 20.32 -26.23
N PRO A 264 -57.98 21.25 -25.32
CA PRO A 264 -57.55 22.63 -25.49
C PRO A 264 -57.23 23.30 -24.11
N GLY A 265 -56.61 24.41 -23.97
CA GLY A 265 -56.41 25.63 -24.66
C GLY A 265 -55.81 26.69 -23.73
N LEU A 266 -55.00 27.50 -24.28
CA LEU A 266 -54.80 28.94 -24.12
C LEU A 266 -54.94 29.63 -22.78
N GLY A 267 -53.91 30.40 -22.45
CA GLY A 267 -53.95 31.48 -21.49
C GLY A 267 -52.58 32.10 -21.20
N ASP A 268 -52.09 32.89 -22.09
CA ASP A 268 -51.14 34.00 -21.92
C ASP A 268 -51.97 35.29 -21.76
N PRO A 269 -51.53 36.45 -21.34
CA PRO A 269 -50.19 36.99 -21.13
C PRO A 269 -50.07 38.02 -19.99
N THR A 270 -48.94 38.72 -19.98
CA THR A 270 -48.65 40.10 -19.48
C THR A 270 -48.38 40.24 -18.00
N ALA A 271 -47.46 41.03 -17.56
CA ALA A 271 -46.48 41.99 -18.04
C ALA A 271 -45.80 42.65 -16.80
N VAL A 272 -44.60 43.14 -17.02
CA VAL A 272 -44.04 44.43 -16.58
C VAL A 272 -43.83 44.60 -15.05
N ASP A 273 -42.78 45.12 -14.46
CA ASP A 273 -41.79 46.12 -14.87
C ASP A 273 -40.75 46.30 -13.78
N THR A 274 -39.58 46.69 -14.20
CA THR A 274 -38.69 47.78 -13.79
C THR A 274 -37.98 47.80 -12.43
N ALA A 275 -36.71 47.91 -12.60
CA ALA A 275 -35.80 48.97 -12.27
C ALA A 275 -35.11 48.92 -10.88
N GLY A 276 -33.84 48.94 -10.89
CA GLY A 276 -32.91 50.00 -10.82
C GLY A 276 -32.06 49.80 -9.57
N GLY A 277 -30.81 49.85 -9.58
CA GLY A 277 -29.88 50.88 -9.62
C GLY A 277 -28.57 50.44 -8.96
N ASN A 278 -27.55 50.53 -9.72
CA ASN A 278 -26.16 50.68 -9.27
C ASN A 278 -25.96 52.18 -8.88
N PRO A 279 -25.07 52.60 -8.00
CA PRO A 279 -23.67 52.77 -8.39
C PRO A 279 -22.61 52.52 -7.27
N GLY A 280 -21.40 52.21 -7.66
CA GLY A 280 -20.18 52.52 -6.90
C GLY A 280 -19.78 53.98 -7.10
N PRO A 281 -18.53 54.45 -6.91
CA PRO A 281 -17.38 53.94 -6.14
C PRO A 281 -16.84 55.03 -5.19
N ASP A 282 -15.73 54.83 -4.45
CA ASP A 282 -14.66 55.79 -4.08
C ASP A 282 -13.81 55.18 -2.97
N GLN A 283 -12.54 54.91 -3.16
CA GLN A 283 -11.31 55.71 -3.18
C GLN A 283 -10.83 56.24 -1.80
N GLN A 284 -9.56 55.95 -1.58
CA GLN A 284 -8.57 56.68 -0.76
C GLN A 284 -8.61 56.43 0.75
N GLY A 285 -7.52 56.27 1.43
CA GLY A 285 -6.12 56.51 1.19
C GLY A 285 -5.32 56.25 2.46
N THR A 286 -4.03 56.04 2.23
CA THR A 286 -2.87 56.54 2.98
C THR A 286 -2.86 56.45 4.52
N ASP A 287 -1.89 55.90 5.09
CA ASP A 287 -0.58 56.30 5.61
C ASP A 287 -0.19 55.61 6.93
N GLN A 288 1.06 55.18 6.95
CA GLN A 288 2.09 55.31 8.01
C GLN A 288 1.79 54.79 9.45
N GLN A 289 2.46 53.81 9.86
CA GLN A 289 3.73 53.78 10.65
C GLN A 289 4.27 52.38 10.77
#